data_46ddb60c99a4ab684f328351df6cfdc8
#
_entry.id   46ddb60c99a4ab684f328351df6cfdc8
#
_cell.length_a   1.000
_cell.length_b   1.000
_cell.length_c   1.000
_cell.angle_alpha   90.00
_cell.angle_beta   90.00
_cell.angle_gamma   90.00
#
_symmetry.space_group_name_H-M   'P 1'
#
loop_
_entity.id
_entity.type
_entity.pdbx_description
1 polymer ?
#
loop_
_entity_poly.entity_id
_entity_poly.type
_entity_poly.pdbx_seq_one_letter_code
_entity_poly.pdbx_strand_id
1 'polypeptide(L)'
;GDVYKRQIYITTSKQEDGWQVTVKAEMLRPVGTPLGGIRIKNTILDKDGKEVASYESDACGADISCIPEAVRVKGVSYSLTAQTMTVKDPELWDITSPVLYTMVSEILVDGGCVQRVSQKFGFKTIKFKCDSGFYLNGRHVKLHGSCEHHDNGCLGAVSNPAAIRRRFKKLRKMGINAIRTSHNMPAEEFMDIADETGMLILSEGFDMWERSKTDYDYARFFDEWVEKDVASWVRRDRNRPSIIGWSVGNEIFDTHADERGQEVTAWLKRLVRLHDPEGNGYVTFGSNYMQWENGQKCADILKLAGYNYGERLYEEHHAAHPDWMIYGSETASVVQSRGIYHFPLSETLLTDDDEQCSSLGNSCTGWGSKNTEACIIPDRDAEYCAGQFIWTGFDLSLIHISEPTRRS
;
A
#
# COMPACT_ATOMS: atom_id res chain seq x y z
N GLY A 1 -1.89 -2.85 38.43
CA GLY A 1 -2.33 -3.53 37.22
C GLY A 1 -2.10 -2.65 36.01
N ASP A 2 -1.41 -3.19 35.03
CA ASP A 2 -0.91 -2.39 33.91
C ASP A 2 -2.02 -2.13 32.90
N VAL A 3 -2.18 -0.87 32.50
CA VAL A 3 -3.02 -0.45 31.39
C VAL A 3 -2.12 -0.30 30.17
N TYR A 4 -2.45 -1.02 29.08
CA TYR A 4 -1.64 -1.01 27.88
C TYR A 4 -2.37 -0.38 26.72
N LYS A 5 -1.73 0.59 26.05
CA LYS A 5 -2.17 1.07 24.76
C LYS A 5 -1.81 0.04 23.70
N ARG A 6 -2.81 -0.44 22.97
CA ARG A 6 -2.60 -1.40 21.89
C ARG A 6 -2.36 -0.71 20.56
N GLN A 7 -3.19 0.27 20.22
CA GLN A 7 -3.10 0.95 18.93
C GLN A 7 -3.73 2.34 18.95
N ILE A 8 -3.24 3.22 18.09
CA ILE A 8 -3.93 4.46 17.71
C ILE A 8 -4.28 4.44 16.23
N TYR A 9 -5.38 5.08 15.90
CA TYR A 9 -5.79 5.36 14.54
C TYR A 9 -5.96 6.87 14.39
N ILE A 10 -5.21 7.46 13.48
CA ILE A 10 -5.18 8.90 13.25
C ILE A 10 -5.78 9.16 11.88
N THR A 11 -6.75 10.06 11.84
CA THR A 11 -7.34 10.54 10.59
C THR A 11 -7.29 12.05 10.54
N THR A 12 -7.08 12.58 9.35
CA THR A 12 -7.00 14.01 9.11
C THR A 12 -7.99 14.41 8.03
N SER A 13 -8.74 15.47 8.25
CA SER A 13 -9.67 16.02 7.26
C SER A 13 -9.58 17.53 7.20
N LYS A 14 -9.56 18.09 5.99
CA LYS A 14 -9.57 19.54 5.77
C LYS A 14 -10.96 20.07 6.05
N GLN A 15 -11.03 21.12 6.84
CA GLN A 15 -12.25 21.87 7.20
C GLN A 15 -12.09 23.34 6.79
N GLU A 16 -13.14 24.13 6.94
CA GLU A 16 -13.08 25.57 6.64
C GLU A 16 -12.08 26.32 7.54
N ASP A 17 -12.03 25.97 8.82
CA ASP A 17 -11.20 26.64 9.85
C ASP A 17 -9.82 26.00 10.07
N GLY A 18 -9.40 25.05 9.22
CA GLY A 18 -8.14 24.34 9.39
C GLY A 18 -8.25 22.85 9.10
N TRP A 19 -7.48 22.04 9.81
CA TRP A 19 -7.51 20.60 9.69
C TRP A 19 -7.98 19.95 10.99
N GLN A 20 -8.99 19.12 10.88
CA GLN A 20 -9.43 18.29 11.99
C GLN A 20 -8.59 17.01 12.04
N VAL A 21 -8.07 16.70 13.23
CA VAL A 21 -7.33 15.45 13.52
C VAL A 21 -8.16 14.66 14.52
N THR A 22 -8.62 13.48 14.12
CA THR A 22 -9.31 12.54 15.01
C THR A 22 -8.37 11.42 15.38
N VAL A 23 -8.23 11.16 16.68
CA VAL A 23 -7.42 10.08 17.23
C VAL A 23 -8.33 9.08 17.93
N LYS A 24 -8.36 7.85 17.45
CA LYS A 24 -9.02 6.74 18.14
C LYS A 24 -7.95 5.90 18.82
N ALA A 25 -7.93 5.88 20.16
CA ALA A 25 -6.98 5.11 20.95
C ALA A 25 -7.65 3.85 21.51
N GLU A 26 -7.04 2.71 21.23
CA GLU A 26 -7.43 1.40 21.76
C GLU A 26 -6.51 1.02 22.92
N MET A 27 -7.09 0.78 24.07
CA MET A 27 -6.37 0.36 25.27
C MET A 27 -6.81 -1.02 25.74
N LEU A 28 -5.88 -1.76 26.31
CA LEU A 28 -6.14 -3.01 27.02
C LEU A 28 -5.90 -2.79 28.50
N ARG A 29 -6.76 -3.39 29.32
CA ARG A 29 -6.62 -3.40 30.79
C ARG A 29 -7.01 -4.76 31.33
N PRO A 30 -6.45 -5.19 32.46
CA PRO A 30 -6.89 -6.42 33.12
C PRO A 30 -8.41 -6.42 33.40
N VAL A 31 -9.03 -7.58 33.27
CA VAL A 31 -10.46 -7.72 33.62
C VAL A 31 -10.69 -7.29 35.07
N GLY A 32 -11.73 -6.50 35.28
CA GLY A 32 -12.05 -5.97 36.62
C GLY A 32 -11.35 -4.67 37.01
N THR A 33 -10.39 -4.19 36.22
CA THR A 33 -9.79 -2.86 36.47
C THR A 33 -10.80 -1.76 36.18
N PRO A 34 -11.13 -0.88 37.16
CA PRO A 34 -12.03 0.25 36.94
C PRO A 34 -11.51 1.21 35.88
N LEU A 35 -12.40 1.91 35.18
CA LEU A 35 -12.02 3.01 34.26
C LEU A 35 -11.79 4.34 35.00
N GLY A 36 -12.32 4.47 36.20
CA GLY A 36 -12.15 5.68 37.00
C GLY A 36 -10.67 6.03 37.25
N GLY A 37 -10.32 7.29 37.08
CA GLY A 37 -8.91 7.74 37.20
C GLY A 37 -8.01 7.50 36.00
N ILE A 38 -8.52 6.80 34.94
CA ILE A 38 -7.74 6.60 33.71
C ILE A 38 -8.11 7.72 32.72
N ARG A 39 -7.11 8.45 32.26
CA ARG A 39 -7.25 9.52 31.26
C ARG A 39 -6.31 9.28 30.09
N ILE A 40 -6.67 9.78 28.93
CA ILE A 40 -5.84 9.78 27.73
C ILE A 40 -5.54 11.21 27.34
N LYS A 41 -4.26 11.51 27.20
CA LYS A 41 -3.77 12.76 26.63
C LYS A 41 -3.13 12.50 25.28
N ASN A 42 -3.59 13.18 24.25
CA ASN A 42 -2.97 13.20 22.93
C ASN A 42 -2.42 14.59 22.64
N THR A 43 -1.17 14.66 22.22
CA THR A 43 -0.47 15.91 21.87
C THR A 43 0.11 15.79 20.46
N ILE A 44 -0.16 16.76 19.61
CA ILE A 44 0.41 16.86 18.27
C ILE A 44 1.63 17.78 18.32
N LEU A 45 2.77 17.25 17.92
CA LEU A 45 4.01 17.99 17.74
C LEU A 45 4.28 18.19 16.25
N ASP A 46 4.73 19.38 15.88
CA ASP A 46 5.21 19.65 14.52
C ASP A 46 6.59 19.02 14.26
N LYS A 47 7.15 19.26 13.06
CA LYS A 47 8.47 18.76 12.65
C LYS A 47 9.62 19.19 13.54
N ASP A 48 9.48 20.31 14.25
CA ASP A 48 10.48 20.90 15.13
C ASP A 48 10.26 20.48 16.61
N GLY A 49 9.25 19.64 16.86
CA GLY A 49 8.90 19.13 18.19
C GLY A 49 8.07 20.10 19.04
N LYS A 50 7.55 21.18 18.43
CA LYS A 50 6.67 22.13 19.13
C LYS A 50 5.24 21.62 19.17
N GLU A 51 4.59 21.74 20.32
CA GLU A 51 3.17 21.45 20.49
C GLU A 51 2.30 22.41 19.64
N VAL A 52 1.43 21.83 18.80
CA VAL A 52 0.48 22.56 17.95
C VAL A 52 -0.96 22.32 18.34
N ALA A 53 -1.26 21.21 19.00
CA ALA A 53 -2.56 20.92 19.60
C ALA A 53 -2.42 19.86 20.69
N SER A 54 -3.31 19.88 21.67
CA SER A 54 -3.38 18.86 22.72
C SER A 54 -4.82 18.70 23.21
N TYR A 55 -5.17 17.48 23.59
CA TYR A 55 -6.46 17.18 24.19
C TYR A 55 -6.34 16.04 25.20
N GLU A 56 -7.04 16.17 26.33
CA GLU A 56 -7.07 15.18 27.39
C GLU A 56 -8.53 14.89 27.78
N SER A 57 -8.87 13.61 27.90
CA SER A 57 -10.21 13.17 28.32
C SER A 57 -10.14 11.90 29.15
N ASP A 58 -11.22 11.59 29.84
CA ASP A 58 -11.37 10.34 30.55
C ASP A 58 -11.42 9.17 29.55
N ALA A 59 -10.91 8.00 29.99
CA ALA A 59 -11.05 6.76 29.24
C ALA A 59 -12.51 6.28 29.24
N CYS A 60 -12.98 5.86 28.08
CA CYS A 60 -14.35 5.37 27.90
C CYS A 60 -14.37 3.87 27.78
N GLY A 61 -15.50 3.22 28.18
CA GLY A 61 -15.77 1.82 27.85
C GLY A 61 -15.85 1.62 26.33
N ALA A 62 -15.55 0.43 25.85
CA ALA A 62 -15.51 0.14 24.42
C ALA A 62 -16.64 -0.77 23.98
N ASP A 63 -17.27 -0.43 22.87
CA ASP A 63 -17.87 -1.40 21.97
C ASP A 63 -16.75 -2.06 21.16
N ILE A 64 -16.50 -3.33 21.42
CA ILE A 64 -15.45 -4.11 20.76
C ILE A 64 -15.92 -4.78 19.47
N SER A 65 -17.14 -4.52 19.03
CA SER A 65 -17.69 -5.10 17.78
C SER A 65 -16.85 -4.76 16.55
N CYS A 66 -16.17 -3.59 16.58
CA CYS A 66 -15.24 -3.15 15.54
C CYS A 66 -13.88 -3.88 15.55
N ILE A 67 -13.63 -4.74 16.56
CA ILE A 67 -12.38 -5.51 16.65
C ILE A 67 -12.71 -6.95 16.28
N PRO A 68 -12.19 -7.51 15.19
CA PRO A 68 -12.41 -8.89 14.81
C PRO A 68 -12.02 -9.87 15.92
N GLU A 69 -12.81 -10.93 16.08
CA GLU A 69 -12.55 -11.93 17.11
C GLU A 69 -11.16 -12.57 16.97
N ALA A 70 -10.72 -12.80 15.72
CA ALA A 70 -9.42 -13.38 15.40
C ALA A 70 -8.22 -12.61 15.98
N VAL A 71 -8.39 -11.28 16.22
CA VAL A 71 -7.31 -10.42 16.74
C VAL A 71 -7.58 -9.93 18.16
N ARG A 72 -8.66 -10.39 18.81
CA ARG A 72 -8.95 -10.07 20.21
C ARG A 72 -8.01 -10.78 21.17
N VAL A 73 -7.49 -10.03 22.14
CA VAL A 73 -6.72 -10.59 23.24
C VAL A 73 -7.71 -11.14 24.30
N LYS A 74 -7.55 -12.38 24.69
CA LYS A 74 -8.37 -13.00 25.75
C LYS A 74 -7.93 -12.53 27.14
N GLY A 75 -8.87 -12.48 28.08
CA GLY A 75 -8.56 -12.15 29.48
C GLY A 75 -8.27 -10.66 29.75
N VAL A 76 -8.66 -9.78 28.84
CA VAL A 76 -8.53 -8.33 29.01
C VAL A 76 -9.83 -7.62 28.71
N SER A 77 -9.99 -6.41 29.29
CA SER A 77 -11.03 -5.46 28.93
C SER A 77 -10.51 -4.43 27.96
N TYR A 78 -11.34 -4.00 27.03
CA TYR A 78 -11.01 -2.98 26.05
C TYR A 78 -11.60 -1.62 26.45
N SER A 79 -10.90 -0.57 26.05
CA SER A 79 -11.42 0.80 26.07
C SER A 79 -11.06 1.47 24.74
N LEU A 80 -12.04 2.18 24.20
CA LEU A 80 -11.86 2.99 22.99
C LEU A 80 -12.15 4.45 23.33
N THR A 81 -11.22 5.32 23.04
CA THR A 81 -11.40 6.77 23.23
C THR A 81 -11.18 7.45 21.90
N ALA A 82 -12.15 8.25 21.48
CA ALA A 82 -12.03 9.08 20.29
C ALA A 82 -11.89 10.55 20.72
N GLN A 83 -10.85 11.21 20.23
CA GLN A 83 -10.60 12.62 20.50
C GLN A 83 -10.40 13.36 19.19
N THR A 84 -10.87 14.60 19.13
CA THR A 84 -10.75 15.44 17.94
C THR A 84 -10.07 16.75 18.32
N MET A 85 -9.10 17.16 17.51
CA MET A 85 -8.33 18.38 17.65
C MET A 85 -8.31 19.15 16.33
N THR A 86 -8.15 20.46 16.38
CA THR A 86 -7.98 21.29 15.18
C THR A 86 -6.55 21.82 15.12
N VAL A 87 -5.92 21.69 13.94
CA VAL A 87 -4.63 22.30 13.63
C VAL A 87 -4.82 23.30 12.51
N LYS A 88 -4.45 24.56 12.77
CA LYS A 88 -4.56 25.64 11.79
C LYS A 88 -3.36 25.58 10.84
N ASP A 89 -3.62 25.65 9.53
CA ASP A 89 -2.64 25.77 8.45
C ASP A 89 -1.41 24.85 8.61
N PRO A 90 -1.58 23.52 8.78
CA PRO A 90 -0.44 22.64 8.87
C PRO A 90 0.31 22.56 7.54
N GLU A 91 1.62 22.36 7.62
CA GLU A 91 2.41 21.99 6.44
C GLU A 91 1.97 20.59 5.98
N LEU A 92 1.59 20.48 4.70
CA LEU A 92 1.10 19.22 4.17
C LEU A 92 2.25 18.26 3.84
N TRP A 93 2.00 16.98 4.03
CA TRP A 93 2.86 15.93 3.48
C TRP A 93 2.67 15.83 1.97
N ASP A 94 3.75 15.91 1.22
CA ASP A 94 3.76 15.85 -0.24
C ASP A 94 4.99 15.09 -0.73
N ILE A 95 4.97 14.63 -1.99
CA ILE A 95 6.09 13.94 -2.64
C ILE A 95 7.37 14.78 -2.72
N THR A 96 7.26 16.10 -2.68
CA THR A 96 8.39 17.04 -2.73
C THR A 96 8.72 17.67 -1.38
N SER A 97 7.78 17.64 -0.44
CA SER A 97 7.91 18.17 0.91
C SER A 97 7.23 17.25 1.92
N PRO A 98 7.88 16.14 2.31
CA PRO A 98 7.28 15.11 3.16
C PRO A 98 7.31 15.51 4.64
N VAL A 99 6.50 16.52 5.01
CA VAL A 99 6.44 17.02 6.38
C VAL A 99 5.69 16.04 7.27
N LEU A 100 6.34 15.62 8.36
CA LEU A 100 5.80 14.70 9.35
C LEU A 100 5.55 15.40 10.67
N TYR A 101 4.40 15.12 11.24
CA TYR A 101 4.01 15.45 12.60
C TYR A 101 4.14 14.23 13.51
N THR A 102 4.20 14.45 14.80
CA THR A 102 4.24 13.38 15.79
C THR A 102 3.03 13.48 16.71
N MET A 103 2.22 12.42 16.76
CA MET A 103 1.20 12.22 17.77
C MET A 103 1.84 11.56 18.98
N VAL A 104 1.87 12.24 20.10
CA VAL A 104 2.25 11.68 21.41
C VAL A 104 0.98 11.36 22.17
N SER A 105 0.78 10.07 22.48
CA SER A 105 -0.36 9.60 23.26
C SER A 105 0.11 9.07 24.61
N GLU A 106 -0.47 9.59 25.67
CA GLU A 106 -0.16 9.24 27.05
C GLU A 106 -1.39 8.64 27.73
N ILE A 107 -1.19 7.56 28.46
CA ILE A 107 -2.17 7.01 29.40
C ILE A 107 -1.78 7.49 30.78
N LEU A 108 -2.71 8.18 31.43
CA LEU A 108 -2.56 8.73 32.76
C LEU A 108 -3.46 7.93 33.72
N VAL A 109 -2.90 7.52 34.86
CA VAL A 109 -3.64 6.88 35.95
C VAL A 109 -3.40 7.69 37.21
N ASP A 110 -4.48 8.16 37.82
CA ASP A 110 -4.43 9.05 38.99
C ASP A 110 -3.47 10.24 38.81
N GLY A 111 -3.42 10.79 37.58
CA GLY A 111 -2.58 11.92 37.21
C GLY A 111 -1.11 11.58 36.86
N GLY A 112 -0.69 10.33 37.05
CA GLY A 112 0.65 9.86 36.67
C GLY A 112 0.66 9.23 35.28
N CYS A 113 1.65 9.55 34.43
CA CYS A 113 1.82 8.92 33.12
C CYS A 113 2.38 7.51 33.28
N VAL A 114 1.58 6.50 32.93
CA VAL A 114 1.95 5.09 33.02
C VAL A 114 2.44 4.51 31.67
N GLN A 115 2.04 5.13 30.57
CA GLN A 115 2.50 4.74 29.24
C GLN A 115 2.50 5.93 28.28
N ARG A 116 3.54 6.03 27.45
CA ARG A 116 3.66 7.02 26.38
C ARG A 116 4.03 6.30 25.08
N VAL A 117 3.38 6.67 23.99
CA VAL A 117 3.66 6.17 22.64
C VAL A 117 3.69 7.33 21.67
N SER A 118 4.62 7.32 20.74
CA SER A 118 4.72 8.30 19.66
C SER A 118 4.45 7.65 18.32
N GLN A 119 3.66 8.33 17.48
CA GLN A 119 3.32 7.88 16.12
C GLN A 119 3.50 9.04 15.16
N LYS A 120 4.32 8.86 14.12
CA LYS A 120 4.43 9.82 13.02
C LYS A 120 3.18 9.74 12.13
N PHE A 121 2.74 10.89 11.63
CA PHE A 121 1.67 11.01 10.65
C PHE A 121 1.87 12.28 9.81
N GLY A 122 1.06 12.48 8.79
CA GLY A 122 1.12 13.69 7.96
C GLY A 122 -0.28 14.17 7.58
N PHE A 123 -0.39 15.45 7.29
CA PHE A 123 -1.60 16.05 6.74
C PHE A 123 -1.58 15.92 5.22
N LYS A 124 -2.51 15.17 4.65
CA LYS A 124 -2.68 15.05 3.20
C LYS A 124 -4.12 14.78 2.82
N THR A 125 -4.44 15.05 1.58
CA THR A 125 -5.64 14.51 0.93
C THR A 125 -5.23 13.71 -0.29
N ILE A 126 -5.86 12.55 -0.49
CA ILE A 126 -5.72 11.76 -1.71
C ILE A 126 -7.08 11.56 -2.36
N LYS A 127 -7.13 11.54 -3.67
CA LYS A 127 -8.35 11.23 -4.42
C LYS A 127 -8.00 10.57 -5.74
N PHE A 128 -8.56 9.40 -5.98
CA PHE A 128 -8.65 8.85 -7.33
C PHE A 128 -9.97 9.29 -7.96
N LYS A 129 -9.93 9.64 -9.23
CA LYS A 129 -11.10 9.99 -10.02
C LYS A 129 -11.14 9.13 -11.28
N CYS A 130 -12.33 8.72 -11.67
CA CYS A 130 -12.53 7.88 -12.84
C CYS A 130 -12.25 8.61 -14.18
N ASP A 131 -12.34 9.93 -14.19
CA ASP A 131 -12.18 10.78 -15.37
C ASP A 131 -10.81 11.45 -15.52
N SER A 132 -10.05 11.56 -14.44
CA SER A 132 -8.84 12.39 -14.40
C SER A 132 -7.72 11.89 -13.48
N GLY A 133 -7.74 10.60 -13.11
CA GLY A 133 -6.65 9.93 -12.43
C GLY A 133 -6.46 10.29 -10.96
N PHE A 134 -5.22 10.43 -10.51
CA PHE A 134 -4.87 10.58 -9.10
C PHE A 134 -4.55 12.02 -8.71
N TYR A 135 -5.01 12.41 -7.52
CA TYR A 135 -4.79 13.73 -6.93
C TYR A 135 -4.19 13.62 -5.53
N LEU A 136 -3.15 14.39 -5.28
CA LEU A 136 -2.53 14.60 -3.97
C LEU A 136 -2.68 16.07 -3.58
N ASN A 137 -3.29 16.34 -2.43
CA ASN A 137 -3.52 17.71 -1.92
C ASN A 137 -4.26 18.62 -2.92
N GLY A 138 -5.19 18.05 -3.69
CA GLY A 138 -5.94 18.75 -4.72
C GLY A 138 -5.20 18.97 -6.04
N ARG A 139 -3.92 18.62 -6.13
CA ARG A 139 -3.11 18.70 -7.36
C ARG A 139 -3.12 17.37 -8.09
N HIS A 140 -3.34 17.40 -9.40
CA HIS A 140 -3.23 16.22 -10.25
C HIS A 140 -1.76 15.70 -10.25
N VAL A 141 -1.59 14.41 -10.02
CA VAL A 141 -0.29 13.74 -9.98
C VAL A 141 -0.39 12.45 -10.79
N LYS A 142 0.43 12.30 -11.80
CA LYS A 142 0.60 11.03 -12.50
C LYS A 142 1.50 10.12 -11.66
N LEU A 143 1.07 8.89 -11.39
CA LEU A 143 1.88 7.91 -10.67
C LEU A 143 2.95 7.36 -11.62
N HIS A 144 4.17 7.77 -11.43
CA HIS A 144 5.35 7.18 -12.07
C HIS A 144 5.90 6.15 -11.09
N GLY A 145 5.37 4.94 -11.16
CA GLY A 145 5.62 3.91 -10.18
C GLY A 145 6.63 2.86 -10.61
N SER A 146 7.14 2.14 -9.63
CA SER A 146 7.94 0.94 -9.80
C SER A 146 7.45 -0.15 -8.86
N CYS A 147 7.41 -1.39 -9.34
CA CYS A 147 7.25 -2.56 -8.50
C CYS A 147 8.59 -2.88 -7.81
N GLU A 148 8.54 -3.17 -6.52
CA GLU A 148 9.72 -3.47 -5.71
C GLU A 148 9.50 -4.69 -4.85
N HIS A 149 10.34 -5.72 -5.01
CA HIS A 149 10.39 -6.84 -4.09
C HIS A 149 11.17 -6.51 -2.81
N HIS A 150 10.88 -7.23 -1.74
CA HIS A 150 11.65 -7.23 -0.51
C HIS A 150 12.97 -7.99 -0.69
N ASP A 151 13.82 -7.43 -1.56
CA ASP A 151 15.08 -8.01 -1.99
C ASP A 151 16.15 -6.92 -2.07
N ASN A 152 17.28 -7.15 -1.45
CA ASN A 152 18.42 -6.24 -1.43
C ASN A 152 19.67 -6.85 -2.12
N GLY A 153 19.46 -7.70 -3.13
CA GLY A 153 20.52 -8.35 -3.88
C GLY A 153 21.37 -9.26 -2.99
N CYS A 154 22.66 -9.01 -2.92
CA CYS A 154 23.56 -9.83 -2.10
C CYS A 154 23.25 -9.83 -0.59
N LEU A 155 22.41 -8.94 -0.10
CA LEU A 155 21.92 -8.92 1.29
C LEU A 155 20.68 -9.79 1.49
N GLY A 156 20.11 -10.33 0.43
CA GLY A 156 18.86 -11.10 0.46
C GLY A 156 17.68 -10.27 0.95
N ALA A 157 16.74 -10.91 1.65
CA ALA A 157 15.52 -10.29 2.16
C ALA A 157 15.71 -9.59 3.53
N VAL A 158 16.89 -9.14 3.85
CA VAL A 158 17.15 -8.41 5.11
C VAL A 158 16.63 -6.98 4.98
N SER A 159 15.82 -6.55 5.96
CA SER A 159 15.43 -5.15 6.07
C SER A 159 16.63 -4.30 6.53
N ASN A 160 17.24 -3.58 5.59
CA ASN A 160 18.39 -2.72 5.86
C ASN A 160 18.06 -1.28 5.46
N PRO A 161 17.92 -0.36 6.43
CA PRO A 161 17.53 1.03 6.14
C PRO A 161 18.48 1.76 5.17
N ALA A 162 19.78 1.48 5.25
CA ALA A 162 20.75 2.13 4.34
C ALA A 162 20.58 1.64 2.89
N ALA A 163 20.33 0.34 2.69
CA ALA A 163 20.04 -0.24 1.37
C ALA A 163 18.73 0.31 0.81
N ILE A 164 17.67 0.37 1.62
CA ILE A 164 16.36 0.91 1.24
C ILE A 164 16.50 2.39 0.85
N ARG A 165 17.17 3.22 1.65
CA ARG A 165 17.41 4.65 1.32
C ARG A 165 18.19 4.81 0.01
N ARG A 166 19.19 3.94 -0.23
CA ARG A 166 19.95 3.94 -1.50
C ARG A 166 19.04 3.63 -2.68
N ARG A 167 18.15 2.62 -2.58
CA ARG A 167 17.18 2.26 -3.63
C ARG A 167 16.24 3.44 -3.89
N PHE A 168 15.60 3.99 -2.88
CA PHE A 168 14.70 5.15 -3.00
C PHE A 168 15.37 6.35 -3.65
N LYS A 169 16.62 6.66 -3.27
CA LYS A 169 17.40 7.74 -3.90
C LYS A 169 17.64 7.49 -5.40
N LYS A 170 17.85 6.24 -5.82
CA LYS A 170 18.02 5.88 -7.24
C LYS A 170 16.70 5.98 -7.99
N LEU A 171 15.62 5.43 -7.45
CA LEU A 171 14.28 5.50 -8.03
C LEU A 171 13.84 6.97 -8.22
N ARG A 172 14.04 7.81 -7.21
CA ARG A 172 13.78 9.25 -7.30
C ARG A 172 14.54 9.93 -8.43
N LYS A 173 15.83 9.59 -8.63
CA LYS A 173 16.62 10.11 -9.74
C LYS A 173 16.11 9.70 -11.11
N MET A 174 15.41 8.58 -11.20
CA MET A 174 14.72 8.11 -12.41
C MET A 174 13.35 8.75 -12.61
N GLY A 175 12.88 9.59 -11.69
CA GLY A 175 11.57 10.23 -11.75
C GLY A 175 10.45 9.41 -11.10
N ILE A 176 10.76 8.30 -10.43
CA ILE A 176 9.79 7.47 -9.70
C ILE A 176 9.28 8.24 -8.48
N ASN A 177 7.95 8.31 -8.34
CA ASN A 177 7.26 8.97 -7.23
C ASN A 177 6.38 8.01 -6.41
N ALA A 178 6.20 6.77 -6.87
CA ALA A 178 5.39 5.76 -6.22
C ALA A 178 6.04 4.37 -6.28
N ILE A 179 5.79 3.54 -5.27
CA ILE A 179 6.22 2.13 -5.23
C ILE A 179 5.01 1.25 -4.93
N ARG A 180 4.89 0.14 -5.68
CA ARG A 180 4.05 -0.99 -5.34
C ARG A 180 4.92 -2.06 -4.68
N THR A 181 4.56 -2.48 -3.46
CA THR A 181 5.32 -3.50 -2.72
C THR A 181 4.92 -4.89 -3.17
N SER A 182 5.65 -5.43 -4.12
CA SER A 182 5.34 -6.70 -4.78
C SER A 182 5.91 -7.88 -4.00
N HIS A 183 5.20 -8.93 -3.74
CA HIS A 183 3.74 -9.09 -3.69
C HIS A 183 3.40 -9.51 -2.26
N ASN A 184 3.87 -8.74 -1.30
CA ASN A 184 3.74 -9.00 0.13
C ASN A 184 3.89 -7.73 0.96
N MET A 185 3.47 -7.82 2.21
CA MET A 185 3.49 -6.70 3.15
C MET A 185 4.91 -6.17 3.36
N PRO A 186 5.14 -4.85 3.21
CA PRO A 186 6.48 -4.27 3.34
C PRO A 186 6.98 -4.26 4.79
N ALA A 187 8.30 -4.22 4.95
CA ALA A 187 8.92 -4.03 6.26
C ALA A 187 8.61 -2.65 6.85
N GLU A 188 8.63 -2.52 8.16
CA GLU A 188 8.33 -1.25 8.85
C GLU A 188 9.33 -0.16 8.48
N GLU A 189 10.63 -0.47 8.42
CA GLU A 189 11.68 0.47 8.02
C GLU A 189 11.53 0.96 6.58
N PHE A 190 10.99 0.12 5.69
CA PHE A 190 10.66 0.52 4.33
C PHE A 190 9.58 1.62 4.33
N MET A 191 8.55 1.44 5.14
CA MET A 191 7.46 2.39 5.28
C MET A 191 7.90 3.69 5.96
N ASP A 192 8.77 3.60 6.99
CA ASP A 192 9.35 4.80 7.63
C ASP A 192 10.12 5.66 6.63
N ILE A 193 10.92 5.02 5.79
CA ILE A 193 11.70 5.70 4.74
C ILE A 193 10.79 6.28 3.67
N ALA A 194 9.69 5.61 3.33
CA ALA A 194 8.69 6.14 2.40
C ALA A 194 8.04 7.42 2.93
N ASP A 195 7.63 7.41 4.19
CA ASP A 195 7.06 8.58 4.86
C ASP A 195 8.05 9.76 4.89
N GLU A 196 9.32 9.50 5.22
CA GLU A 196 10.38 10.51 5.34
C GLU A 196 10.84 11.08 3.99
N THR A 197 10.71 10.32 2.91
CA THR A 197 11.20 10.70 1.59
C THR A 197 10.11 11.15 0.62
N GLY A 198 8.83 11.12 1.02
CA GLY A 198 7.70 11.48 0.17
C GLY A 198 7.43 10.47 -0.95
N MET A 199 7.79 9.20 -0.77
CA MET A 199 7.48 8.15 -1.73
C MET A 199 6.07 7.64 -1.49
N LEU A 200 5.19 7.72 -2.50
CA LEU A 200 3.84 7.17 -2.42
C LEU A 200 3.91 5.64 -2.42
N ILE A 201 3.07 4.99 -1.62
CA ILE A 201 3.07 3.53 -1.49
C ILE A 201 1.69 2.96 -1.81
N LEU A 202 1.66 2.08 -2.81
CA LEU A 202 0.62 1.11 -3.01
C LEU A 202 1.06 -0.17 -2.29
N SER A 203 0.57 -0.35 -1.07
CA SER A 203 0.97 -1.47 -0.21
C SER A 203 0.21 -2.73 -0.58
N GLU A 204 0.93 -3.78 -0.95
CA GLU A 204 0.34 -5.06 -1.36
C GLU A 204 0.54 -6.14 -0.31
N GLY A 205 -0.50 -6.95 -0.09
CA GLY A 205 -0.51 -7.93 0.98
C GLY A 205 -0.35 -9.38 0.53
N PHE A 206 -0.87 -9.74 -0.65
CA PHE A 206 -0.99 -11.15 -1.05
C PHE A 206 -0.66 -11.38 -2.52
N ASP A 207 0.05 -12.47 -2.81
CA ASP A 207 0.30 -12.97 -4.17
C ASP A 207 -0.63 -14.15 -4.56
N MET A 208 -1.33 -14.74 -3.63
CA MET A 208 -2.34 -15.78 -3.82
C MET A 208 -3.39 -15.72 -2.71
N TRP A 209 -4.58 -16.29 -2.99
CA TRP A 209 -5.65 -16.45 -2.00
C TRP A 209 -5.88 -17.93 -1.68
N GLU A 210 -7.08 -18.45 -1.95
CA GLU A 210 -7.44 -19.85 -1.69
C GLU A 210 -6.81 -20.81 -2.72
N ARG A 211 -6.56 -20.33 -3.96
CA ARG A 211 -5.94 -21.12 -5.03
C ARG A 211 -4.44 -20.85 -5.09
N SER A 212 -3.66 -21.91 -4.92
CA SER A 212 -2.21 -21.83 -4.96
C SER A 212 -1.68 -21.55 -6.37
N LYS A 213 -0.58 -20.80 -6.45
CA LYS A 213 0.26 -20.67 -7.65
C LYS A 213 1.39 -21.68 -7.66
N THR A 214 1.83 -22.12 -6.47
CA THR A 214 2.91 -23.10 -6.28
C THR A 214 2.56 -24.07 -5.15
N ASP A 215 3.26 -25.19 -5.06
CA ASP A 215 2.95 -26.26 -4.11
C ASP A 215 3.06 -25.86 -2.62
N TYR A 216 3.85 -24.84 -2.30
CA TYR A 216 4.18 -24.47 -0.91
C TYR A 216 3.92 -23.01 -0.59
N ASP A 217 3.00 -22.37 -1.30
CA ASP A 217 2.70 -20.97 -1.09
C ASP A 217 1.70 -20.69 0.05
N TYR A 218 1.30 -19.43 0.17
CA TYR A 218 0.44 -18.94 1.25
C TYR A 218 -1.00 -19.47 1.19
N ALA A 219 -1.48 -19.96 0.04
CA ALA A 219 -2.86 -20.42 -0.12
C ALA A 219 -3.26 -21.46 0.93
N ARG A 220 -2.32 -22.35 1.33
CA ARG A 220 -2.56 -23.37 2.38
C ARG A 220 -2.77 -22.80 3.78
N PHE A 221 -2.48 -21.52 3.99
CA PHE A 221 -2.65 -20.83 5.26
C PHE A 221 -3.75 -19.76 5.20
N PHE A 222 -4.26 -19.47 4.01
CA PHE A 222 -5.15 -18.34 3.75
C PHE A 222 -6.34 -18.28 4.71
N ASP A 223 -7.11 -19.37 4.81
CA ASP A 223 -8.32 -19.42 5.65
C ASP A 223 -8.03 -19.16 7.14
N GLU A 224 -6.89 -19.64 7.63
CA GLU A 224 -6.54 -19.51 9.05
C GLU A 224 -5.96 -18.12 9.39
N TRP A 225 -5.20 -17.54 8.45
CA TRP A 225 -4.33 -16.40 8.75
C TRP A 225 -4.77 -15.07 8.12
N VAL A 226 -5.57 -15.06 7.07
CA VAL A 226 -5.89 -13.85 6.31
C VAL A 226 -6.46 -12.73 7.17
N GLU A 227 -7.38 -13.00 8.11
CA GLU A 227 -7.93 -11.98 9.00
C GLU A 227 -6.89 -11.39 9.94
N LYS A 228 -5.99 -12.23 10.46
CA LYS A 228 -4.89 -11.83 11.34
C LYS A 228 -3.86 -10.98 10.58
N ASP A 229 -3.54 -11.42 9.37
CA ASP A 229 -2.55 -10.76 8.53
C ASP A 229 -3.05 -9.41 8.01
N VAL A 230 -4.29 -9.33 7.52
CA VAL A 230 -4.90 -8.05 7.14
C VAL A 230 -4.97 -7.09 8.34
N ALA A 231 -5.37 -7.60 9.51
CA ALA A 231 -5.41 -6.79 10.71
C ALA A 231 -4.03 -6.26 11.11
N SER A 232 -3.03 -7.13 11.11
CA SER A 232 -1.64 -6.77 11.44
C SER A 232 -1.09 -5.72 10.46
N TRP A 233 -1.23 -5.96 9.18
CA TRP A 233 -0.77 -5.11 8.10
C TRP A 233 -1.43 -3.73 8.12
N VAL A 234 -2.75 -3.68 7.98
CA VAL A 234 -3.49 -2.41 7.87
C VAL A 234 -3.37 -1.60 9.16
N ARG A 235 -3.48 -2.23 10.33
CA ARG A 235 -3.38 -1.53 11.63
C ARG A 235 -1.99 -0.97 11.89
N ARG A 236 -0.92 -1.63 11.41
CA ARG A 236 0.45 -1.12 11.49
C ARG A 236 0.63 0.15 10.66
N ASP A 237 0.09 0.16 9.44
CA ASP A 237 0.46 1.14 8.41
C ASP A 237 -0.60 2.22 8.13
N ARG A 238 -1.83 2.10 8.65
CA ARG A 238 -2.95 3.01 8.36
C ARG A 238 -2.74 4.49 8.74
N ASN A 239 -1.77 4.79 9.60
CA ASN A 239 -1.42 6.17 9.97
C ASN A 239 -0.33 6.79 9.08
N ARG A 240 0.23 6.01 8.13
CA ARG A 240 1.35 6.44 7.32
C ARG A 240 0.90 7.34 6.18
N PRO A 241 1.46 8.55 6.05
CA PRO A 241 1.06 9.46 4.97
C PRO A 241 1.50 8.99 3.57
N SER A 242 2.48 8.11 3.45
CA SER A 242 2.91 7.53 2.17
C SER A 242 1.86 6.61 1.53
N ILE A 243 0.98 5.97 2.31
CA ILE A 243 -0.02 5.04 1.81
C ILE A 243 -1.04 5.76 0.93
N ILE A 244 -1.27 5.23 -0.29
CA ILE A 244 -2.34 5.65 -1.20
C ILE A 244 -3.36 4.54 -1.46
N GLY A 245 -2.97 3.29 -1.26
CA GLY A 245 -3.85 2.14 -1.46
C GLY A 245 -3.35 0.87 -0.81
N TRP A 246 -4.31 -0.04 -0.61
CA TRP A 246 -4.15 -1.39 -0.10
C TRP A 246 -4.45 -2.36 -1.24
N SER A 247 -3.44 -3.00 -1.79
CA SER A 247 -3.61 -4.01 -2.82
C SER A 247 -3.78 -5.38 -2.16
N VAL A 248 -4.97 -5.95 -2.33
CA VAL A 248 -5.34 -7.21 -1.67
C VAL A 248 -4.96 -8.44 -2.48
N GLY A 249 -4.31 -8.28 -3.65
CA GLY A 249 -3.86 -9.42 -4.42
C GLY A 249 -3.14 -9.07 -5.71
N ASN A 250 -2.23 -9.96 -6.10
CA ASN A 250 -1.52 -9.94 -7.36
C ASN A 250 -1.88 -11.16 -8.19
N GLU A 251 -2.39 -10.97 -9.43
CA GLU A 251 -2.64 -12.03 -10.42
C GLU A 251 -3.34 -13.27 -9.83
N ILE A 252 -4.36 -13.02 -9.05
CA ILE A 252 -5.04 -14.02 -8.23
C ILE A 252 -5.88 -14.98 -9.09
N PHE A 253 -5.59 -16.28 -9.02
CA PHE A 253 -6.32 -17.30 -9.78
C PHE A 253 -7.80 -17.37 -9.44
N ASP A 254 -8.16 -17.09 -8.19
CA ASP A 254 -9.55 -17.08 -7.73
C ASP A 254 -10.40 -16.05 -8.50
N THR A 255 -9.82 -14.91 -8.89
CA THR A 255 -10.55 -13.80 -9.50
C THR A 255 -11.12 -14.11 -10.87
N HIS A 256 -10.52 -15.05 -11.63
CA HIS A 256 -11.00 -15.41 -12.96
C HIS A 256 -11.72 -16.76 -13.00
N ALA A 257 -11.58 -17.57 -11.96
CA ALA A 257 -12.06 -18.94 -11.97
C ALA A 257 -13.59 -19.04 -11.87
N ASP A 258 -14.17 -18.44 -10.82
CA ASP A 258 -15.60 -18.55 -10.53
C ASP A 258 -16.08 -17.42 -9.57
N GLU A 259 -17.34 -17.52 -9.10
CA GLU A 259 -17.97 -16.53 -8.22
C GLU A 259 -17.28 -16.44 -6.84
N ARG A 260 -16.57 -17.49 -6.41
CA ARG A 260 -15.82 -17.46 -5.14
C ARG A 260 -14.78 -16.34 -5.12
N GLY A 261 -14.15 -16.05 -6.26
CA GLY A 261 -13.23 -14.93 -6.36
C GLY A 261 -13.88 -13.57 -6.03
N GLN A 262 -15.14 -13.38 -6.42
CA GLN A 262 -15.91 -12.17 -6.08
C GLN A 262 -16.23 -12.09 -4.59
N GLU A 263 -16.60 -13.21 -3.97
CA GLU A 263 -16.88 -13.29 -2.53
C GLU A 263 -15.62 -12.96 -1.71
N VAL A 264 -14.48 -13.55 -2.07
CA VAL A 264 -13.17 -13.29 -1.42
C VAL A 264 -12.74 -11.85 -1.62
N THR A 265 -12.91 -11.29 -2.83
CA THR A 265 -12.62 -9.87 -3.10
C THR A 265 -13.44 -8.95 -2.18
N ALA A 266 -14.75 -9.21 -2.08
CA ALA A 266 -15.63 -8.43 -1.20
C ALA A 266 -15.28 -8.63 0.28
N TRP A 267 -14.88 -9.82 0.68
CA TRP A 267 -14.45 -10.11 2.05
C TRP A 267 -13.16 -9.36 2.40
N LEU A 268 -12.13 -9.44 1.57
CA LEU A 268 -10.87 -8.72 1.77
C LEU A 268 -11.07 -7.19 1.81
N LYS A 269 -11.92 -6.65 0.92
CA LYS A 269 -12.31 -5.23 0.99
C LYS A 269 -12.92 -4.87 2.34
N ARG A 270 -13.84 -5.71 2.86
CA ARG A 270 -14.45 -5.50 4.18
C ARG A 270 -13.42 -5.59 5.30
N LEU A 271 -12.50 -6.55 5.25
CA LEU A 271 -11.42 -6.69 6.26
C LEU A 271 -10.51 -5.44 6.29
N VAL A 272 -10.09 -4.95 5.13
CA VAL A 272 -9.30 -3.71 5.07
C VAL A 272 -10.09 -2.54 5.67
N ARG A 273 -11.36 -2.36 5.28
CA ARG A 273 -12.21 -1.26 5.78
C ARG A 273 -12.55 -1.39 7.26
N LEU A 274 -12.55 -2.59 7.82
CA LEU A 274 -12.71 -2.80 9.25
C LEU A 274 -11.55 -2.17 10.05
N HIS A 275 -10.34 -2.17 9.48
CA HIS A 275 -9.14 -1.64 10.11
C HIS A 275 -8.73 -0.24 9.64
N ASP A 276 -9.20 0.19 8.47
CA ASP A 276 -9.08 1.54 7.91
C ASP A 276 -10.46 2.08 7.49
N PRO A 277 -11.38 2.30 8.47
CA PRO A 277 -12.77 2.65 8.19
C PRO A 277 -12.94 4.03 7.53
N GLU A 278 -12.05 4.96 7.81
CA GLU A 278 -12.09 6.31 7.20
C GLU A 278 -11.44 6.34 5.81
N GLY A 279 -10.75 5.24 5.42
CA GLY A 279 -10.21 5.10 4.08
C GLY A 279 -8.98 5.93 3.80
N ASN A 280 -8.00 5.91 4.69
CA ASN A 280 -6.70 6.56 4.46
C ASN A 280 -5.99 6.02 3.20
N GLY A 281 -6.34 4.79 2.76
CA GLY A 281 -5.93 4.19 1.48
C GLY A 281 -7.11 3.59 0.72
N TYR A 282 -7.05 3.60 -0.61
CA TYR A 282 -8.02 2.91 -1.48
C TYR A 282 -7.76 1.39 -1.48
N VAL A 283 -8.79 0.57 -1.70
CA VAL A 283 -8.62 -0.88 -1.83
C VAL A 283 -8.59 -1.26 -3.29
N THR A 284 -7.61 -2.06 -3.69
CA THR A 284 -7.37 -2.47 -5.08
C THR A 284 -6.76 -3.86 -5.15
N PHE A 285 -6.50 -4.33 -6.36
CA PHE A 285 -5.65 -5.48 -6.67
C PHE A 285 -4.91 -5.25 -7.98
N GLY A 286 -3.86 -6.03 -8.28
CA GLY A 286 -3.21 -6.10 -9.58
C GLY A 286 -3.67 -7.35 -10.34
N SER A 287 -4.23 -7.19 -11.56
CA SER A 287 -4.79 -8.33 -12.30
C SER A 287 -4.35 -8.35 -13.76
N ASN A 288 -3.89 -9.53 -14.20
CA ASN A 288 -3.68 -9.87 -15.61
C ASN A 288 -4.93 -10.54 -16.24
N TYR A 289 -6.04 -10.66 -15.49
CA TYR A 289 -7.30 -11.32 -15.91
C TYR A 289 -8.41 -10.33 -16.25
N MET A 290 -8.08 -9.07 -16.53
CA MET A 290 -9.07 -8.01 -16.77
C MET A 290 -9.87 -8.20 -18.09
N GLN A 291 -9.40 -9.03 -19.04
CA GLN A 291 -10.16 -9.40 -20.23
C GLN A 291 -11.31 -10.39 -19.94
N TRP A 292 -11.37 -10.98 -18.74
CA TRP A 292 -12.35 -12.01 -18.41
C TRP A 292 -13.43 -11.44 -17.48
N GLU A 293 -14.67 -11.85 -17.71
CA GLU A 293 -15.84 -11.35 -17.01
C GLU A 293 -15.75 -11.44 -15.48
N ASN A 294 -15.26 -12.57 -14.94
CA ASN A 294 -15.09 -12.74 -13.49
C ASN A 294 -14.04 -11.79 -12.91
N GLY A 295 -12.93 -11.54 -13.64
CA GLY A 295 -11.93 -10.54 -13.25
C GLY A 295 -12.51 -9.12 -13.21
N GLN A 296 -13.33 -8.77 -14.22
CA GLN A 296 -14.04 -7.50 -14.25
C GLN A 296 -15.05 -7.34 -13.10
N LYS A 297 -15.78 -8.41 -12.75
CA LYS A 297 -16.70 -8.40 -11.59
C LYS A 297 -15.96 -8.16 -10.28
N CYS A 298 -14.76 -8.73 -10.12
CA CYS A 298 -13.91 -8.46 -8.95
C CYS A 298 -13.43 -6.99 -8.95
N ALA A 299 -13.01 -6.45 -10.10
CA ALA A 299 -12.63 -5.04 -10.23
C ALA A 299 -13.81 -4.10 -9.92
N ASP A 300 -15.02 -4.47 -10.34
CA ASP A 300 -16.25 -3.70 -10.08
C ASP A 300 -16.56 -3.59 -8.58
N ILE A 301 -16.25 -4.60 -7.78
CA ILE A 301 -16.36 -4.55 -6.33
C ILE A 301 -15.40 -3.51 -5.73
N LEU A 302 -14.19 -3.41 -6.25
CA LEU A 302 -13.14 -2.53 -5.71
C LEU A 302 -13.24 -1.09 -6.25
N LYS A 303 -13.60 -0.92 -7.52
CA LYS A 303 -13.67 0.33 -8.29
C LYS A 303 -12.32 0.98 -8.61
N LEU A 304 -11.25 0.65 -7.91
CA LEU A 304 -9.88 0.98 -8.29
C LEU A 304 -9.27 -0.25 -8.96
N ALA A 305 -9.23 -0.23 -10.30
CA ALA A 305 -8.87 -1.34 -11.15
C ALA A 305 -7.39 -1.29 -11.54
N GLY A 306 -6.58 -2.23 -11.04
CA GLY A 306 -5.17 -2.38 -11.38
C GLY A 306 -4.97 -3.41 -12.50
N TYR A 307 -4.22 -3.02 -13.51
CA TYR A 307 -3.95 -3.85 -14.70
C TYR A 307 -2.49 -4.31 -14.71
N ASN A 308 -2.29 -5.62 -14.74
CA ASN A 308 -0.99 -6.20 -15.06
C ASN A 308 -0.95 -6.50 -16.57
N TYR A 309 -0.04 -5.84 -17.31
CA TYR A 309 0.16 -6.03 -18.77
C TYR A 309 -1.12 -5.90 -19.61
N GLY A 310 -2.03 -5.06 -19.17
CA GLY A 310 -3.36 -4.89 -19.75
C GLY A 310 -3.62 -3.50 -20.34
N GLU A 311 -2.59 -2.74 -20.71
CA GLU A 311 -2.69 -1.35 -21.19
C GLU A 311 -3.61 -1.21 -22.40
N ARG A 312 -3.69 -2.25 -23.24
CA ARG A 312 -4.56 -2.32 -24.42
C ARG A 312 -6.07 -2.25 -24.09
N LEU A 313 -6.44 -2.51 -22.82
CA LEU A 313 -7.84 -2.56 -22.37
C LEU A 313 -8.31 -1.24 -21.74
N TYR A 314 -7.44 -0.27 -21.52
CA TYR A 314 -7.77 0.95 -20.78
C TYR A 314 -8.94 1.71 -21.41
N GLU A 315 -8.89 1.98 -22.72
CA GLU A 315 -9.92 2.74 -23.43
C GLU A 315 -11.27 2.02 -23.45
N GLU A 316 -11.26 0.72 -23.79
CA GLU A 316 -12.46 -0.11 -23.80
C GLU A 316 -13.12 -0.18 -22.43
N HIS A 317 -12.35 -0.46 -21.38
CA HIS A 317 -12.88 -0.60 -20.03
C HIS A 317 -13.28 0.74 -19.41
N HIS A 318 -12.58 1.81 -19.73
CA HIS A 318 -13.01 3.15 -19.31
C HIS A 318 -14.38 3.53 -19.90
N ALA A 319 -14.63 3.18 -21.15
CA ALA A 319 -15.93 3.40 -21.79
C ALA A 319 -17.03 2.49 -21.22
N ALA A 320 -16.71 1.21 -20.96
CA ALA A 320 -17.66 0.22 -20.45
C ALA A 320 -17.98 0.41 -18.96
N HIS A 321 -17.02 0.91 -18.17
CA HIS A 321 -17.09 1.07 -16.72
C HIS A 321 -16.69 2.50 -16.31
N PRO A 322 -17.56 3.50 -16.55
CA PRO A 322 -17.21 4.91 -16.36
C PRO A 322 -16.98 5.32 -14.89
N ASP A 323 -17.29 4.45 -13.96
CA ASP A 323 -17.07 4.62 -12.52
C ASP A 323 -15.80 3.93 -12.02
N TRP A 324 -15.03 3.27 -12.90
CA TRP A 324 -13.75 2.70 -12.53
C TRP A 324 -12.63 3.73 -12.57
N MET A 325 -11.79 3.68 -11.56
CA MET A 325 -10.52 4.37 -11.51
C MET A 325 -9.44 3.40 -12.01
N ILE A 326 -8.73 3.76 -13.07
CA ILE A 326 -7.82 2.86 -13.79
C ILE A 326 -6.36 3.22 -13.50
N TYR A 327 -5.52 2.21 -13.31
CA TYR A 327 -4.06 2.36 -13.26
C TYR A 327 -3.36 1.07 -13.71
N GLY A 328 -2.11 1.18 -14.18
CA GLY A 328 -1.25 0.04 -14.46
C GLY A 328 -0.58 -0.44 -13.18
N SER A 329 -1.05 -1.56 -12.63
CA SER A 329 -0.45 -2.13 -11.42
C SER A 329 0.89 -2.82 -11.69
N GLU A 330 1.07 -3.35 -12.91
CA GLU A 330 2.33 -3.94 -13.36
C GLU A 330 2.45 -3.82 -14.87
N THR A 331 3.52 -3.18 -15.36
CA THR A 331 3.74 -2.93 -16.79
C THR A 331 5.20 -3.16 -17.17
N ALA A 332 5.49 -3.23 -18.46
CA ALA A 332 6.85 -3.18 -19.03
C ALA A 332 7.83 -4.24 -18.52
N SER A 333 7.37 -5.47 -18.25
CA SER A 333 8.25 -6.60 -17.91
C SER A 333 9.02 -7.10 -19.14
N VAL A 334 9.93 -6.28 -19.64
CA VAL A 334 10.73 -6.62 -20.82
C VAL A 334 12.20 -6.74 -20.43
N VAL A 335 12.77 -7.90 -20.70
CA VAL A 335 14.22 -8.12 -20.53
C VAL A 335 14.95 -7.52 -21.73
N GLN A 336 15.87 -6.60 -21.46
CA GLN A 336 16.68 -5.94 -22.48
C GLN A 336 18.14 -5.91 -22.03
N SER A 337 19.00 -6.52 -22.81
CA SER A 337 20.44 -6.58 -22.53
C SER A 337 21.12 -5.31 -23.05
N ARG A 338 21.97 -4.72 -22.22
CA ARG A 338 22.71 -3.52 -22.59
C ARG A 338 23.65 -3.80 -23.78
N GLY A 339 23.54 -2.95 -24.81
CA GLY A 339 24.41 -3.03 -25.98
C GLY A 339 24.03 -4.09 -27.01
N ILE A 340 22.90 -4.77 -26.84
CA ILE A 340 22.35 -5.71 -27.81
C ILE A 340 21.33 -4.98 -28.67
N TYR A 341 21.45 -5.13 -30.00
CA TYR A 341 20.56 -4.53 -30.99
C TYR A 341 20.28 -5.56 -32.10
N HIS A 342 19.03 -5.86 -32.32
CA HIS A 342 18.56 -6.68 -33.45
C HIS A 342 17.91 -5.77 -34.50
N PHE A 343 18.31 -5.87 -35.71
CA PHE A 343 17.82 -5.04 -36.80
C PHE A 343 16.94 -5.82 -37.76
N PRO A 344 15.92 -5.20 -38.37
CA PRO A 344 15.56 -3.78 -38.21
C PRO A 344 14.82 -3.51 -36.87
N LEU A 345 15.02 -2.34 -36.29
CA LEU A 345 14.35 -1.95 -35.03
C LEU A 345 12.82 -1.81 -35.17
N SER A 346 12.31 -1.80 -36.39
CA SER A 346 10.87 -1.78 -36.68
C SER A 346 10.18 -3.14 -36.46
N GLU A 347 10.92 -4.23 -36.38
CA GLU A 347 10.38 -5.55 -36.09
C GLU A 347 10.45 -5.86 -34.60
N THR A 348 9.34 -6.38 -34.07
CA THR A 348 9.28 -6.83 -32.68
C THR A 348 9.77 -8.26 -32.58
N LEU A 349 10.72 -8.52 -31.68
CA LEU A 349 11.31 -9.83 -31.43
C LEU A 349 10.89 -10.37 -30.07
N LEU A 350 10.65 -11.68 -29.99
CA LEU A 350 10.38 -12.35 -28.71
C LEU A 350 11.66 -12.47 -27.90
N THR A 351 11.59 -12.07 -26.63
CA THR A 351 12.73 -12.19 -25.69
C THR A 351 13.13 -13.63 -25.43
N ASP A 352 12.17 -14.56 -25.52
CA ASP A 352 12.39 -15.99 -25.27
C ASP A 352 13.22 -16.67 -26.34
N ASP A 353 13.34 -16.05 -27.52
CA ASP A 353 14.08 -16.62 -28.67
C ASP A 353 15.58 -16.38 -28.59
N ASP A 354 16.07 -15.58 -27.63
CA ASP A 354 17.45 -15.13 -27.64
C ASP A 354 18.14 -15.26 -26.25
N GLU A 355 17.67 -16.18 -25.44
CA GLU A 355 18.35 -16.65 -24.22
C GLU A 355 19.03 -15.54 -23.36
N GLN A 356 18.36 -14.42 -23.08
CA GLN A 356 18.87 -13.31 -22.28
C GLN A 356 19.68 -12.25 -23.07
N CYS A 357 19.77 -12.35 -24.36
CA CYS A 357 20.39 -11.34 -25.22
C CYS A 357 19.37 -10.46 -25.94
N SER A 358 18.26 -10.19 -25.28
CA SER A 358 17.13 -9.42 -25.85
C SER A 358 17.53 -8.03 -26.30
N SER A 359 17.06 -7.64 -27.46
CA SER A 359 17.41 -6.37 -28.11
C SER A 359 16.85 -5.16 -27.36
N LEU A 360 17.68 -4.15 -27.23
CA LEU A 360 17.27 -2.87 -26.67
C LEU A 360 16.30 -2.16 -27.65
N GLY A 361 15.08 -1.92 -27.21
CA GLY A 361 14.09 -1.10 -27.90
C GLY A 361 13.01 -1.85 -28.68
N ASN A 362 13.23 -3.10 -29.12
CA ASN A 362 12.25 -3.83 -29.90
C ASN A 362 11.91 -5.26 -29.41
N SER A 363 12.37 -5.65 -28.23
CA SER A 363 11.99 -6.94 -27.63
C SER A 363 10.61 -6.88 -26.98
N CYS A 364 9.90 -8.02 -27.02
CA CYS A 364 8.64 -8.23 -26.30
C CYS A 364 8.61 -9.63 -25.69
N THR A 365 7.69 -9.86 -24.75
CA THR A 365 7.46 -11.19 -24.17
C THR A 365 6.33 -11.92 -24.90
N GLY A 366 6.33 -13.25 -24.85
CA GLY A 366 5.28 -14.09 -25.45
C GLY A 366 3.88 -13.85 -24.86
N TRP A 367 3.78 -13.32 -23.63
CA TRP A 367 2.52 -13.00 -22.94
C TRP A 367 2.07 -11.54 -23.14
N GLY A 368 2.69 -10.80 -24.04
CA GLY A 368 2.19 -9.52 -24.52
C GLY A 368 2.78 -8.27 -23.89
N SER A 369 3.77 -8.41 -22.99
CA SER A 369 4.55 -7.25 -22.55
C SER A 369 5.42 -6.79 -23.73
N LYS A 370 5.23 -5.54 -24.13
CA LYS A 370 5.97 -4.89 -25.20
C LYS A 370 7.15 -4.12 -24.61
N ASN A 371 7.93 -3.45 -25.48
CA ASN A 371 8.98 -2.55 -25.00
C ASN A 371 8.43 -1.45 -24.09
N THR A 372 9.29 -0.87 -23.27
CA THR A 372 8.92 0.12 -22.23
C THR A 372 8.14 1.31 -22.81
N GLU A 373 8.50 1.80 -24.00
CA GLU A 373 7.81 2.91 -24.65
C GLU A 373 6.36 2.55 -24.98
N ALA A 374 6.12 1.38 -25.54
CA ALA A 374 4.78 0.89 -25.89
C ALA A 374 3.88 0.71 -24.64
N CYS A 375 4.45 0.43 -23.48
CA CYS A 375 3.71 0.34 -22.22
C CYS A 375 3.44 1.71 -21.60
N ILE A 376 4.33 2.69 -21.81
CA ILE A 376 4.18 4.04 -21.25
C ILE A 376 3.18 4.89 -22.04
N ILE A 377 3.12 4.76 -23.36
CA ILE A 377 2.27 5.58 -24.22
C ILE A 377 0.78 5.52 -23.84
N PRO A 378 0.16 4.34 -23.64
CA PRO A 378 -1.26 4.27 -23.27
C PRO A 378 -1.58 4.96 -21.94
N ASP A 379 -0.68 4.88 -20.97
CA ASP A 379 -0.83 5.59 -19.70
C ASP A 379 -0.64 7.09 -19.86
N ARG A 380 0.39 7.52 -20.60
CA ARG A 380 0.69 8.93 -20.83
C ARG A 380 -0.49 9.66 -21.49
N ASP A 381 -1.10 9.03 -22.49
CA ASP A 381 -2.12 9.63 -23.33
C ASP A 381 -3.54 9.53 -22.76
N ALA A 382 -3.74 8.70 -21.70
CA ALA A 382 -5.01 8.56 -21.00
C ALA A 382 -5.06 9.45 -19.75
N GLU A 383 -5.75 10.58 -19.79
CA GLU A 383 -5.91 11.49 -18.64
C GLU A 383 -6.60 10.81 -17.45
N TYR A 384 -7.57 9.91 -17.73
CA TYR A 384 -8.30 9.14 -16.72
C TYR A 384 -7.45 8.09 -16.01
N CYS A 385 -6.32 7.66 -16.62
CA CYS A 385 -5.43 6.71 -15.99
C CYS A 385 -4.58 7.38 -14.90
N ALA A 386 -4.57 6.82 -13.70
CA ALA A 386 -3.85 7.42 -12.55
C ALA A 386 -2.33 7.32 -12.67
N GLY A 387 -1.81 6.50 -13.55
CA GLY A 387 -0.40 6.22 -13.74
C GLY A 387 -0.13 4.72 -13.75
N GLN A 388 1.13 4.34 -13.65
CA GLN A 388 1.53 2.93 -13.73
C GLN A 388 2.71 2.60 -12.84
N PHE A 389 2.89 1.31 -12.56
CA PHE A 389 4.03 0.75 -11.84
C PHE A 389 4.77 -0.22 -12.78
N ILE A 390 5.97 0.15 -13.18
CA ILE A 390 6.77 -0.68 -14.07
C ILE A 390 7.36 -1.88 -13.31
N TRP A 391 7.42 -3.03 -13.95
CA TRP A 391 8.15 -4.20 -13.51
C TRP A 391 9.55 -4.20 -14.14
N THR A 392 10.63 -3.97 -13.42
CA THR A 392 10.74 -3.61 -11.99
C THR A 392 11.90 -2.62 -11.85
N GLY A 393 11.99 -1.91 -10.73
CA GLY A 393 13.04 -0.90 -10.53
C GLY A 393 14.42 -1.46 -10.25
N PHE A 394 14.49 -2.67 -9.69
CA PHE A 394 15.73 -3.41 -9.46
C PHE A 394 15.52 -4.88 -9.79
N ASP A 395 16.57 -5.50 -10.32
CA ASP A 395 16.56 -6.95 -10.58
C ASP A 395 16.31 -7.73 -9.29
N LEU A 396 15.57 -8.82 -9.44
CA LEU A 396 15.25 -9.73 -8.35
C LEU A 396 16.47 -10.61 -8.05
N SER A 397 16.62 -10.99 -6.79
CA SER A 397 17.64 -11.86 -6.22
C SER A 397 18.57 -12.60 -7.21
N LEU A 398 19.63 -11.94 -7.62
CA LEU A 398 20.60 -12.50 -8.58
C LEU A 398 21.29 -13.78 -8.11
N ILE A 399 21.20 -14.13 -6.84
CA ILE A 399 21.83 -15.33 -6.28
C ILE A 399 21.27 -16.61 -6.92
N HIS A 400 20.02 -16.61 -7.32
CA HIS A 400 19.39 -17.74 -8.01
C HIS A 400 19.51 -17.67 -9.54
N ILE A 401 19.82 -16.50 -10.08
CA ILE A 401 19.99 -16.27 -11.52
C ILE A 401 21.46 -16.45 -11.92
N SER A 402 22.39 -16.10 -11.05
CA SER A 402 23.82 -16.12 -11.33
C SER A 402 24.56 -17.35 -10.81
N GLU A 403 23.87 -18.31 -10.18
CA GLU A 403 24.52 -19.59 -9.92
C GLU A 403 24.67 -20.36 -11.25
N PRO A 404 25.88 -20.54 -11.78
CA PRO A 404 26.07 -21.41 -12.90
C PRO A 404 25.98 -22.85 -12.40
N THR A 405 24.79 -23.37 -12.22
CA THR A 405 24.55 -24.81 -12.06
C THR A 405 24.71 -25.55 -13.37
N ARG A 406 25.50 -25.05 -14.27
CA ARG A 406 26.09 -25.86 -15.33
C ARG A 406 27.29 -26.61 -14.75
N ARG A 407 26.99 -27.66 -14.05
CA ARG A 407 27.93 -28.78 -13.99
C ARG A 407 27.98 -29.37 -15.39
N SER A 408 29.11 -29.17 -16.04
CA SER A 408 29.53 -29.90 -17.22
C SER A 408 29.46 -31.43 -16.99
#